data_9d0b32448a8da3e5c0023a14f862b2b2
#
_entry.id   9d0b32448a8da3e5c0023a14f862b2b2
#
_cell.length_a   1.000
_cell.length_b   1.000
_cell.length_c   1.000
_cell.angle_alpha   90.00
_cell.angle_beta   90.00
_cell.angle_gamma   90.00
#
_symmetry.space_group_name_H-M   'P 1'
#
loop_
_entity.id
_entity.type
_entity.pdbx_description
1 polymer ?
#
loop_
_entity_poly.entity_id
_entity_poly.type
_entity_poly.pdbx_seq_one_letter_code
_entity_poly.pdbx_strand_id
1 'polypeptide(L)'
;LLDRVYANGFARLPVGRARYGVMLRDDGIVFDDGTTTRLGEHRFFMTTSTAKAADVLSRLEFLLDSVWPDLRVAVTSVTDEWAAMSIAGPHSREILSKALEGLDLSDAALPHMGLLEGDFDGRALRILRLSYSGELAYEVYVGASGGEAAWRRLLEAGEAHGLKPYGVEALGALRVEKGHVAGPEIDGRTTLDDLGLARMAAKRSGYVGAVLGRRPALTRPDRQRLVGLMPVDAGERLSGGAVLFGPGEVHRGHGRGRVTSVTYSPTLGTYVGLGLLAGGAGMEGTEVVAVHTMKGEAVRARVVSPVFLDPEG
;
A
#
# COMPACT_ATOMS: atom_id res chain seq x y z
N LEU A 1 13.04 -18.26 -2.70
CA LEU A 1 12.09 -17.62 -3.62
C LEU A 1 11.92 -16.14 -3.29
N LEU A 2 11.39 -15.78 -2.12
CA LEU A 2 11.01 -14.39 -1.79
C LEU A 2 12.12 -13.37 -2.04
N ASP A 3 13.36 -13.67 -1.67
CA ASP A 3 14.51 -12.81 -1.92
C ASP A 3 14.86 -12.61 -3.40
N ARG A 4 14.37 -13.49 -4.27
CA ARG A 4 14.55 -13.36 -5.72
C ARG A 4 13.42 -12.59 -6.39
N VAL A 5 12.19 -12.67 -5.86
CA VAL A 5 11.03 -12.00 -6.48
C VAL A 5 10.78 -10.59 -5.94
N TYR A 6 11.08 -10.34 -4.66
CA TYR A 6 10.91 -9.02 -4.06
C TYR A 6 12.16 -8.15 -4.18
N ALA A 7 11.97 -6.87 -4.42
CA ALA A 7 13.05 -5.89 -4.42
C ALA A 7 13.72 -5.75 -3.05
N ASN A 8 12.96 -5.91 -1.98
CA ASN A 8 13.47 -5.93 -0.60
C ASN A 8 13.67 -7.36 -0.06
N GLY A 9 14.46 -7.51 1.02
CA GLY A 9 14.88 -8.81 1.54
C GLY A 9 13.92 -9.45 2.54
N PHE A 10 13.78 -10.76 2.46
CA PHE A 10 12.95 -11.57 3.36
C PHE A 10 13.72 -12.65 4.12
N ALA A 11 14.93 -13.03 3.68
CA ALA A 11 15.71 -14.09 4.31
C ALA A 11 15.96 -13.87 5.81
N ARG A 12 16.11 -12.62 6.23
CA ARG A 12 16.33 -12.22 7.64
C ARG A 12 15.06 -11.73 8.33
N LEU A 13 13.88 -11.91 7.74
CA LEU A 13 12.62 -11.58 8.42
C LEU A 13 12.43 -12.58 9.58
N PRO A 14 12.30 -12.13 10.84
CA PRO A 14 12.05 -13.05 11.95
C PRO A 14 10.72 -13.77 11.80
N VAL A 15 10.60 -14.96 12.38
CA VAL A 15 9.31 -15.66 12.55
C VAL A 15 8.39 -14.78 13.40
N GLY A 16 7.10 -14.73 13.08
CA GLY A 16 6.13 -13.88 13.74
C GLY A 16 6.16 -12.40 13.29
N ARG A 17 6.87 -12.10 12.19
CA ARG A 17 6.94 -10.72 11.67
C ARG A 17 6.46 -10.66 10.23
N ALA A 18 5.81 -9.54 9.91
CA ALA A 18 5.45 -9.16 8.55
C ALA A 18 6.43 -8.14 7.97
N ARG A 19 6.42 -8.00 6.67
CA ARG A 19 7.16 -6.97 5.93
C ARG A 19 6.40 -6.60 4.67
N TYR A 20 6.24 -5.29 4.45
CA TYR A 20 5.80 -4.77 3.16
C TYR A 20 6.87 -5.04 2.10
N GLY A 21 6.48 -5.52 0.95
CA GLY A 21 7.35 -5.88 -0.16
C GLY A 21 6.82 -5.40 -1.49
N VAL A 22 7.73 -5.14 -2.43
CA VAL A 22 7.40 -4.74 -3.79
C VAL A 22 8.05 -5.69 -4.77
N MET A 23 7.24 -6.24 -5.67
CA MET A 23 7.67 -7.07 -6.80
C MET A 23 7.84 -6.21 -8.03
N LEU A 24 8.85 -6.52 -8.83
CA LEU A 24 9.09 -5.89 -10.12
C LEU A 24 8.88 -6.89 -11.26
N ARG A 25 8.57 -6.37 -12.44
CA ARG A 25 8.74 -7.09 -13.69
C ARG A 25 10.22 -7.15 -14.06
N ASP A 26 10.57 -7.99 -15.03
CA ASP A 26 11.95 -8.14 -15.49
C ASP A 26 12.54 -6.83 -16.01
N ASP A 27 11.68 -5.94 -16.53
CA ASP A 27 12.07 -4.61 -17.03
C ASP A 27 12.32 -3.55 -15.94
N GLY A 28 12.13 -3.91 -14.65
CA GLY A 28 12.34 -3.01 -13.50
C GLY A 28 11.14 -2.13 -13.13
N ILE A 29 10.02 -2.32 -13.80
CA ILE A 29 8.76 -1.62 -13.46
C ILE A 29 8.05 -2.38 -12.33
N VAL A 30 7.41 -1.64 -11.43
CA VAL A 30 6.63 -2.23 -10.33
C VAL A 30 5.51 -3.10 -10.90
N PHE A 31 5.45 -4.33 -10.42
CA PHE A 31 4.46 -5.33 -10.82
C PHE A 31 3.30 -5.39 -9.83
N ASP A 32 3.61 -5.54 -8.55
CA ASP A 32 2.66 -5.58 -7.44
C ASP A 32 3.35 -5.30 -6.11
N ASP A 33 2.55 -5.01 -5.09
CA ASP A 33 3.00 -4.83 -3.73
C ASP A 33 2.07 -5.56 -2.75
N GLY A 34 2.55 -5.74 -1.52
CA GLY A 34 1.78 -6.39 -0.48
C GLY A 34 2.62 -6.70 0.76
N THR A 35 2.03 -7.38 1.70
CA THR A 35 2.73 -7.80 2.92
C THR A 35 3.03 -9.29 2.88
N THR A 36 4.19 -9.66 3.40
CA THR A 36 4.58 -11.06 3.58
C THR A 36 4.94 -11.27 5.04
N THR A 37 4.29 -12.23 5.67
CA THR A 37 4.47 -12.61 7.06
C THR A 37 5.17 -13.94 7.15
N ARG A 38 6.21 -14.05 7.97
CA ARG A 38 6.89 -15.32 8.23
C ARG A 38 6.20 -16.06 9.37
N LEU A 39 5.44 -17.11 9.04
CA LEU A 39 4.69 -17.93 10.00
C LEU A 39 5.57 -18.96 10.72
N GLY A 40 6.65 -19.40 10.09
CA GLY A 40 7.57 -20.39 10.60
C GLY A 40 8.88 -20.36 9.85
N GLU A 41 9.81 -21.25 10.17
CA GLU A 41 11.15 -21.24 9.57
C GLU A 41 11.09 -21.22 8.04
N HIS A 42 10.20 -22.01 7.44
CA HIS A 42 10.04 -22.18 5.99
C HIS A 42 8.61 -21.90 5.51
N ARG A 43 7.75 -21.32 6.35
CA ARG A 43 6.35 -21.05 6.01
C ARG A 43 6.06 -19.54 6.04
N PHE A 44 5.47 -19.05 4.95
CA PHE A 44 5.15 -17.64 4.77
C PHE A 44 3.69 -17.46 4.35
N PHE A 45 3.10 -16.36 4.73
CA PHE A 45 1.77 -15.93 4.32
C PHE A 45 1.91 -14.59 3.59
N MET A 46 1.48 -14.55 2.33
CA MET A 46 1.62 -13.39 1.46
C MET A 46 0.25 -12.81 1.14
N THR A 47 0.17 -11.49 1.11
CA THR A 47 -0.94 -10.76 0.52
C THR A 47 -0.46 -10.02 -0.73
N THR A 48 -1.36 -9.75 -1.67
CA THR A 48 -1.14 -9.04 -2.93
C THR A 48 -2.27 -8.06 -3.14
N SER A 49 -2.14 -7.17 -4.12
CA SER A 49 -3.32 -6.44 -4.60
C SER A 49 -4.38 -7.41 -5.09
N THR A 50 -5.65 -7.19 -4.71
CA THR A 50 -6.77 -8.08 -5.11
C THR A 50 -6.80 -8.28 -6.62
N ALA A 51 -6.66 -7.20 -7.40
CA ALA A 51 -6.69 -7.24 -8.86
C ALA A 51 -5.48 -7.98 -9.48
N LYS A 52 -4.42 -8.23 -8.71
CA LYS A 52 -3.17 -8.85 -9.16
C LYS A 52 -2.94 -10.25 -8.62
N ALA A 53 -3.81 -10.75 -7.75
CA ALA A 53 -3.60 -12.03 -7.07
C ALA A 53 -3.33 -13.19 -8.05
N ALA A 54 -4.13 -13.33 -9.08
CA ALA A 54 -3.96 -14.37 -10.11
C ALA A 54 -2.67 -14.18 -10.92
N ASP A 55 -2.35 -12.93 -11.32
CA ASP A 55 -1.13 -12.62 -12.07
C ASP A 55 0.12 -12.94 -11.24
N VAL A 56 0.11 -12.59 -9.94
CA VAL A 56 1.22 -12.88 -9.02
C VAL A 56 1.39 -14.39 -8.84
N LEU A 57 0.30 -15.13 -8.62
CA LEU A 57 0.37 -16.59 -8.48
C LEU A 57 0.97 -17.22 -9.74
N SER A 58 0.40 -16.92 -10.92
CA SER A 58 0.90 -17.45 -12.20
C SER A 58 2.37 -17.06 -12.46
N ARG A 59 2.78 -15.86 -12.04
CA ARG A 59 4.18 -15.43 -12.14
C ARG A 59 5.09 -16.24 -11.24
N LEU A 60 4.68 -16.53 -10.00
CA LEU A 60 5.46 -17.34 -9.06
C LEU A 60 5.59 -18.78 -9.55
N GLU A 61 4.51 -19.38 -10.04
CA GLU A 61 4.50 -20.73 -10.63
C GLU A 61 5.45 -20.78 -11.86
N PHE A 62 5.32 -19.84 -12.79
CA PHE A 62 6.23 -19.75 -13.94
C PHE A 62 7.71 -19.68 -13.52
N LEU A 63 8.02 -18.87 -12.52
CA LEU A 63 9.39 -18.71 -12.02
C LEU A 63 9.90 -19.99 -11.38
N LEU A 64 9.07 -20.72 -10.65
CA LEU A 64 9.43 -22.00 -10.02
C LEU A 64 9.60 -23.10 -11.06
N ASP A 65 8.69 -23.22 -12.00
CA ASP A 65 8.68 -24.31 -12.94
C ASP A 65 9.72 -24.15 -14.06
N SER A 66 9.95 -22.91 -14.51
CA SER A 66 10.73 -22.64 -15.71
C SER A 66 12.07 -21.95 -15.46
N VAL A 67 12.16 -21.07 -14.45
CA VAL A 67 13.36 -20.26 -14.21
C VAL A 67 14.21 -20.81 -13.08
N TRP A 68 13.58 -21.33 -12.02
CA TRP A 68 14.26 -21.86 -10.83
C TRP A 68 13.71 -23.23 -10.42
N PRO A 69 13.73 -24.25 -11.30
CA PRO A 69 13.16 -25.57 -11.03
C PRO A 69 13.90 -26.34 -9.92
N ASP A 70 15.08 -25.88 -9.54
CA ASP A 70 15.86 -26.41 -8.42
C ASP A 70 15.36 -25.96 -7.03
N LEU A 71 14.50 -24.95 -6.97
CA LEU A 71 13.94 -24.48 -5.70
C LEU A 71 12.85 -25.41 -5.18
N ARG A 72 13.03 -25.94 -3.97
CA ARG A 72 12.01 -26.75 -3.28
C ARG A 72 11.01 -25.83 -2.56
N VAL A 73 10.09 -25.25 -3.31
CA VAL A 73 9.06 -24.32 -2.81
C VAL A 73 7.73 -24.70 -3.42
N ALA A 74 6.69 -24.75 -2.58
CA ALA A 74 5.31 -24.85 -3.01
C ALA A 74 4.62 -23.51 -2.75
N VAL A 75 3.79 -23.06 -3.68
CA VAL A 75 2.94 -21.87 -3.58
C VAL A 75 1.50 -22.31 -3.77
N THR A 76 0.62 -21.82 -2.91
CA THR A 76 -0.81 -22.16 -2.96
C THR A 76 -1.63 -20.92 -2.66
N SER A 77 -2.67 -20.66 -3.44
CA SER A 77 -3.66 -19.63 -3.10
C SER A 77 -4.50 -20.12 -1.93
N VAL A 78 -4.63 -19.30 -0.93
CA VAL A 78 -5.48 -19.52 0.25
C VAL A 78 -6.50 -18.39 0.40
N THR A 79 -6.78 -17.66 -0.67
CA THR A 79 -7.67 -16.49 -0.67
C THR A 79 -9.05 -16.83 -0.13
N ASP A 80 -9.62 -17.95 -0.55
CA ASP A 80 -10.96 -18.39 -0.15
C ASP A 80 -10.99 -19.12 1.20
N GLU A 81 -9.84 -19.40 1.79
CA GLU A 81 -9.74 -20.07 3.10
C GLU A 81 -9.87 -19.11 4.27
N TRP A 82 -9.73 -17.80 4.02
CA TRP A 82 -9.70 -16.78 5.05
C TRP A 82 -10.75 -15.69 4.81
N ALA A 83 -11.50 -15.37 5.88
CA ALA A 83 -12.21 -14.10 5.97
C ALA A 83 -11.28 -13.08 6.61
N ALA A 84 -11.00 -12.00 5.89
CA ALA A 84 -10.09 -10.94 6.33
C ALA A 84 -10.85 -9.66 6.64
N MET A 85 -10.55 -9.04 7.78
CA MET A 85 -11.14 -7.79 8.23
C MET A 85 -10.05 -6.87 8.74
N SER A 86 -10.15 -5.58 8.43
CA SER A 86 -9.29 -4.56 9.05
C SER A 86 -10.08 -3.80 10.10
N ILE A 87 -9.48 -3.63 11.28
CA ILE A 87 -9.98 -2.74 12.32
C ILE A 87 -8.94 -1.66 12.56
N ALA A 88 -9.35 -0.39 12.46
CA ALA A 88 -8.46 0.76 12.54
C ALA A 88 -9.02 1.85 13.44
N GLY A 89 -8.15 2.62 14.08
CA GLY A 89 -8.48 3.73 14.94
C GLY A 89 -7.94 3.55 16.38
N PRO A 90 -8.03 4.58 17.20
CA PRO A 90 -7.38 4.63 18.53
C PRO A 90 -7.86 3.53 19.49
N HIS A 91 -9.10 3.10 19.37
CA HIS A 91 -9.69 2.05 20.20
C HIS A 91 -9.61 0.64 19.60
N SER A 92 -8.95 0.48 18.45
CA SER A 92 -8.90 -0.81 17.73
C SER A 92 -8.34 -1.96 18.58
N ARG A 93 -7.29 -1.70 19.39
CA ARG A 93 -6.72 -2.71 20.29
C ARG A 93 -7.70 -3.11 21.40
N GLU A 94 -8.34 -2.13 22.03
CA GLU A 94 -9.28 -2.36 23.12
C GLU A 94 -10.48 -3.18 22.64
N ILE A 95 -11.03 -2.83 21.48
CA ILE A 95 -12.13 -3.56 20.84
C ILE A 95 -11.71 -4.99 20.51
N LEU A 96 -10.52 -5.18 19.90
CA LEU A 96 -10.00 -6.52 19.61
C LEU A 96 -9.79 -7.35 20.88
N SER A 97 -9.23 -6.77 21.93
CA SER A 97 -9.02 -7.48 23.21
C SER A 97 -10.34 -7.95 23.84
N LYS A 98 -11.41 -7.16 23.69
CA LYS A 98 -12.76 -7.53 24.14
C LYS A 98 -13.40 -8.59 23.23
N ALA A 99 -13.22 -8.47 21.92
CA ALA A 99 -13.81 -9.40 20.95
C ALA A 99 -13.10 -10.77 20.94
N LEU A 100 -11.81 -10.81 21.25
CA LEU A 100 -10.93 -11.97 21.18
C LEU A 100 -10.28 -12.23 22.54
N GLU A 101 -11.13 -12.56 23.52
CA GLU A 101 -10.70 -12.82 24.90
C GLU A 101 -9.56 -13.86 24.99
N GLY A 102 -8.64 -13.64 25.92
CA GLY A 102 -7.53 -14.56 26.19
C GLY A 102 -6.29 -14.35 25.31
N LEU A 103 -6.30 -13.37 24.39
CA LEU A 103 -5.13 -13.02 23.59
C LEU A 103 -4.44 -11.75 24.13
N ASP A 104 -3.11 -11.81 24.24
CA ASP A 104 -2.30 -10.65 24.62
C ASP A 104 -1.99 -9.83 23.35
N LEU A 105 -2.66 -8.68 23.21
CA LEU A 105 -2.48 -7.73 22.11
C LEU A 105 -1.60 -6.52 22.51
N SER A 106 -0.87 -6.62 23.63
CA SER A 106 0.06 -5.57 24.07
C SER A 106 1.16 -5.30 23.01
N ASP A 107 1.82 -4.16 23.12
CA ASP A 107 2.95 -3.83 22.24
C ASP A 107 4.11 -4.83 22.35
N ALA A 108 4.25 -5.47 23.51
CA ALA A 108 5.28 -6.49 23.71
C ALA A 108 4.94 -7.80 22.99
N ALA A 109 3.68 -8.25 23.06
CA ALA A 109 3.24 -9.50 22.43
C ALA A 109 2.97 -9.32 20.92
N LEU A 110 2.39 -8.19 20.52
CA LEU A 110 2.08 -7.87 19.12
C LEU A 110 2.63 -6.48 18.73
N PRO A 111 3.94 -6.35 18.53
CA PRO A 111 4.56 -5.11 18.09
C PRO A 111 4.15 -4.75 16.65
N HIS A 112 4.39 -3.51 16.22
CA HIS A 112 4.16 -3.11 14.82
C HIS A 112 4.80 -4.10 13.83
N MET A 113 4.09 -4.49 12.78
CA MET A 113 4.46 -5.57 11.84
C MET A 113 4.58 -6.95 12.52
N GLY A 114 3.96 -7.15 13.67
CA GLY A 114 3.89 -8.43 14.37
C GLY A 114 2.73 -9.30 13.90
N LEU A 115 2.87 -10.60 14.12
CA LEU A 115 1.85 -11.63 13.95
C LEU A 115 1.54 -12.25 15.30
N LEU A 116 0.26 -12.50 15.55
CA LEU A 116 -0.23 -13.38 16.59
C LEU A 116 -1.13 -14.44 15.92
N GLU A 117 -0.89 -15.71 16.19
CA GLU A 117 -1.76 -16.83 15.79
C GLU A 117 -2.55 -17.33 17.00
N GLY A 118 -3.79 -17.75 16.78
CA GLY A 118 -4.70 -18.20 17.82
C GLY A 118 -5.85 -19.02 17.26
N ASP A 119 -6.88 -19.13 18.07
CA ASP A 119 -8.12 -19.82 17.74
C ASP A 119 -9.32 -18.89 17.87
N PHE A 120 -10.26 -19.02 16.96
CA PHE A 120 -11.54 -18.36 16.99
C PHE A 120 -12.66 -19.40 16.85
N ASP A 121 -13.24 -19.80 17.98
CA ASP A 121 -14.32 -20.81 18.01
C ASP A 121 -13.99 -22.10 17.24
N GLY A 122 -12.78 -22.65 17.48
CA GLY A 122 -12.29 -23.84 16.81
C GLY A 122 -11.74 -23.63 15.40
N ARG A 123 -11.50 -22.38 14.98
CA ARG A 123 -10.97 -22.01 13.67
C ARG A 123 -9.66 -21.27 13.81
N ALA A 124 -8.77 -21.48 12.85
CA ALA A 124 -7.51 -20.76 12.82
C ALA A 124 -7.75 -19.24 12.77
N LEU A 125 -7.00 -18.50 13.58
CA LEU A 125 -7.01 -17.06 13.69
C LEU A 125 -5.60 -16.52 13.48
N ARG A 126 -5.47 -15.43 12.73
CA ARG A 126 -4.25 -14.63 12.63
C ARG A 126 -4.58 -13.17 12.83
N ILE A 127 -3.78 -12.51 13.63
CA ILE A 127 -3.86 -11.06 13.83
C ILE A 127 -2.52 -10.47 13.45
N LEU A 128 -2.53 -9.55 12.50
CA LEU A 128 -1.36 -8.80 12.07
C LEU A 128 -1.52 -7.34 12.48
N ARG A 129 -0.55 -6.79 13.19
CA ARG A 129 -0.55 -5.35 13.49
C ARG A 129 0.03 -4.59 12.30
N LEU A 130 -0.83 -4.32 11.34
CA LEU A 130 -0.54 -3.61 10.09
C LEU A 130 -1.49 -2.43 9.94
N SER A 131 -1.04 -1.36 9.30
CA SER A 131 -1.87 -0.20 9.02
C SER A 131 -1.74 0.23 7.56
N TYR A 132 -2.84 0.15 6.84
CA TYR A 132 -2.97 0.75 5.51
C TYR A 132 -3.62 2.15 5.58
N SER A 133 -4.41 2.39 6.63
CA SER A 133 -5.08 3.67 6.87
C SER A 133 -4.18 4.73 7.51
N GLY A 134 -3.03 4.34 8.07
CA GLY A 134 -2.16 5.22 8.87
C GLY A 134 -2.52 5.27 10.36
N GLU A 135 -3.66 4.70 10.76
CA GLU A 135 -4.11 4.61 12.14
C GLU A 135 -3.48 3.41 12.87
N LEU A 136 -3.65 3.33 14.22
CA LEU A 136 -3.45 2.07 14.93
C LEU A 136 -4.41 1.04 14.33
N ALA A 137 -3.90 0.03 13.66
CA ALA A 137 -4.73 -0.90 12.92
C ALA A 137 -4.23 -2.35 13.01
N TYR A 138 -5.18 -3.25 12.82
CA TYR A 138 -4.96 -4.68 12.79
C TYR A 138 -5.70 -5.31 11.63
N GLU A 139 -5.07 -6.27 10.99
CA GLU A 139 -5.71 -7.18 10.05
C GLU A 139 -6.03 -8.49 10.78
N VAL A 140 -7.29 -8.86 10.79
CA VAL A 140 -7.82 -10.08 11.43
C VAL A 140 -8.21 -11.05 10.36
N TYR A 141 -7.55 -12.20 10.34
CA TYR A 141 -7.83 -13.31 9.43
C TYR A 141 -8.40 -14.45 10.25
N VAL A 142 -9.60 -14.88 9.92
CA VAL A 142 -10.24 -16.05 10.54
C VAL A 142 -10.60 -17.06 9.45
N GLY A 143 -10.56 -18.34 9.74
CA GLY A 143 -11.00 -19.36 8.79
C GLY A 143 -12.36 -18.98 8.19
N ALA A 144 -12.54 -19.07 6.87
CA ALA A 144 -13.62 -18.45 6.10
C ALA A 144 -15.01 -18.69 6.71
N SER A 145 -15.29 -19.90 7.22
CA SER A 145 -16.57 -20.22 7.87
C SER A 145 -16.86 -19.46 9.17
N GLY A 146 -15.87 -18.79 9.74
CA GLY A 146 -15.98 -17.95 10.95
C GLY A 146 -16.16 -16.47 10.66
N GLY A 147 -16.09 -16.03 9.40
CA GLY A 147 -16.06 -14.62 9.02
C GLY A 147 -17.23 -13.80 9.52
N GLU A 148 -18.46 -14.30 9.36
CA GLU A 148 -19.65 -13.59 9.83
C GLU A 148 -19.68 -13.48 11.36
N ALA A 149 -19.32 -14.55 12.07
CA ALA A 149 -19.29 -14.53 13.53
C ALA A 149 -18.24 -13.54 14.06
N ALA A 150 -17.04 -13.52 13.46
CA ALA A 150 -15.99 -12.58 13.81
C ALA A 150 -16.41 -11.13 13.55
N TRP A 151 -17.02 -10.86 12.40
CA TRP A 151 -17.55 -9.54 12.06
C TRP A 151 -18.56 -9.04 13.08
N ARG A 152 -19.56 -9.88 13.43
CA ARG A 152 -20.59 -9.54 14.42
C ARG A 152 -19.99 -9.29 15.79
N ARG A 153 -19.07 -10.14 16.22
CA ARG A 153 -18.38 -10.01 17.52
C ARG A 153 -17.55 -8.72 17.63
N LEU A 154 -16.88 -8.34 16.55
CA LEU A 154 -16.14 -7.07 16.49
C LEU A 154 -17.08 -5.87 16.58
N LEU A 155 -18.19 -5.88 15.86
CA LEU A 155 -19.17 -4.78 15.92
C LEU A 155 -19.78 -4.64 17.31
N GLU A 156 -20.18 -5.75 17.93
CA GLU A 156 -20.73 -5.77 19.30
C GLU A 156 -19.70 -5.28 20.32
N ALA A 157 -18.46 -5.77 20.24
CA ALA A 157 -17.39 -5.32 21.15
C ALA A 157 -17.09 -3.83 20.99
N GLY A 158 -17.22 -3.31 19.77
CA GLY A 158 -16.91 -1.92 19.43
C GLY A 158 -18.05 -0.94 19.58
N GLU A 159 -19.27 -1.38 19.91
CA GLU A 159 -20.46 -0.52 19.98
C GLU A 159 -20.25 0.68 20.92
N ALA A 160 -19.74 0.42 22.12
CA ALA A 160 -19.47 1.45 23.13
C ALA A 160 -18.38 2.45 22.73
N HIS A 161 -17.53 2.09 21.77
CA HIS A 161 -16.46 2.93 21.21
C HIS A 161 -16.86 3.60 19.90
N GLY A 162 -18.11 3.43 19.46
CA GLY A 162 -18.62 4.01 18.22
C GLY A 162 -17.99 3.38 16.96
N LEU A 163 -17.57 2.11 17.03
CA LEU A 163 -17.07 1.36 15.88
C LEU A 163 -18.11 1.35 14.76
N LYS A 164 -17.67 1.67 13.54
CA LYS A 164 -18.54 1.68 12.36
C LYS A 164 -17.86 0.95 11.20
N PRO A 165 -18.63 0.18 10.43
CA PRO A 165 -18.15 -0.30 9.14
C PRO A 165 -17.77 0.87 8.23
N TYR A 166 -16.68 0.74 7.49
CA TYR A 166 -16.31 1.71 6.46
C TYR A 166 -15.95 0.97 5.16
N GLY A 167 -16.24 1.61 4.04
CA GLY A 167 -16.01 1.04 2.71
C GLY A 167 -14.65 1.40 2.14
N VAL A 168 -14.37 0.85 0.96
CA VAL A 168 -13.11 1.06 0.23
C VAL A 168 -12.87 2.52 -0.17
N GLU A 169 -13.91 3.34 -0.29
CA GLU A 169 -13.77 4.77 -0.57
C GLU A 169 -13.16 5.52 0.61
N ALA A 170 -13.65 5.25 1.84
CA ALA A 170 -13.10 5.81 3.06
C ALA A 170 -11.66 5.31 3.28
N LEU A 171 -11.40 4.01 3.06
CA LEU A 171 -10.05 3.46 3.10
C LEU A 171 -9.14 4.14 2.07
N GLY A 172 -9.67 4.42 0.88
CA GLY A 172 -8.99 5.16 -0.17
C GLY A 172 -8.62 6.59 0.27
N ALA A 173 -9.49 7.26 1.03
CA ALA A 173 -9.22 8.57 1.60
C ALA A 173 -8.06 8.51 2.61
N LEU A 174 -8.16 7.62 3.58
CA LEU A 174 -7.15 7.45 4.64
C LEU A 174 -5.75 7.11 4.07
N ARG A 175 -5.67 6.19 3.10
CA ARG A 175 -4.39 5.83 2.47
C ARG A 175 -3.76 7.01 1.70
N VAL A 176 -4.57 7.88 1.08
CA VAL A 176 -4.07 9.09 0.40
C VAL A 176 -3.51 10.08 1.41
N GLU A 177 -4.18 10.30 2.54
CA GLU A 177 -3.68 11.14 3.63
C GLU A 177 -2.32 10.67 4.16
N LYS A 178 -2.10 9.35 4.21
CA LYS A 178 -0.82 8.73 4.65
C LYS A 178 0.20 8.60 3.50
N GLY A 179 -0.16 8.92 2.27
CA GLY A 179 0.73 8.82 1.12
C GLY A 179 1.00 7.41 0.63
N HIS A 180 0.19 6.44 1.02
CA HIS A 180 0.34 5.05 0.57
C HIS A 180 -0.04 4.91 -0.90
N VAL A 181 0.86 4.34 -1.68
CA VAL A 181 0.63 4.05 -3.11
C VAL A 181 -0.37 2.92 -3.29
N ALA A 182 -1.12 2.97 -4.40
CA ALA A 182 -2.05 1.93 -4.80
C ALA A 182 -2.12 1.83 -6.33
N GLY A 183 -3.10 1.13 -6.88
CA GLY A 183 -3.25 0.92 -8.32
C GLY A 183 -3.04 2.15 -9.22
N PRO A 184 -3.59 3.34 -8.90
CA PRO A 184 -3.38 4.53 -9.73
C PRO A 184 -1.93 4.99 -9.82
N GLU A 185 -1.11 4.75 -8.79
CA GLU A 185 0.33 5.03 -8.76
C GLU A 185 1.14 3.87 -9.35
N ILE A 186 0.65 2.62 -9.22
CA ILE A 186 1.27 1.38 -9.73
C ILE A 186 0.61 1.00 -11.07
N ASP A 187 0.75 1.84 -12.06
CA ASP A 187 0.05 1.76 -13.35
C ASP A 187 0.80 1.01 -14.46
N GLY A 188 1.86 0.29 -14.09
CA GLY A 188 2.69 -0.46 -15.03
C GLY A 188 3.76 0.35 -15.74
N ARG A 189 4.04 1.59 -15.31
CA ARG A 189 5.08 2.50 -15.84
C ARG A 189 6.03 3.01 -14.79
N THR A 190 5.71 2.85 -13.50
CA THR A 190 6.45 3.38 -12.37
C THR A 190 7.50 2.40 -11.87
N THR A 191 8.64 2.94 -11.48
CA THR A 191 9.73 2.23 -10.81
C THR A 191 9.64 2.44 -9.29
N LEU A 192 10.48 1.74 -8.52
CA LEU A 192 10.61 1.99 -7.08
C LEU A 192 10.99 3.44 -6.77
N ASP A 193 11.88 4.02 -7.58
CA ASP A 193 12.34 5.39 -7.39
C ASP A 193 11.23 6.41 -7.68
N ASP A 194 10.43 6.14 -8.72
CA ASP A 194 9.27 6.98 -9.06
C ASP A 194 8.24 7.03 -7.91
N LEU A 195 8.12 5.96 -7.14
CA LEU A 195 7.21 5.84 -5.99
C LEU A 195 7.83 6.25 -4.64
N GLY A 196 9.08 6.71 -4.61
CA GLY A 196 9.78 7.03 -3.37
C GLY A 196 10.25 5.81 -2.57
N LEU A 197 10.19 4.61 -3.15
CA LEU A 197 10.48 3.32 -2.49
C LEU A 197 11.89 2.78 -2.76
N ALA A 198 12.77 3.56 -3.42
CA ALA A 198 14.11 3.12 -3.81
C ALA A 198 14.96 2.57 -2.64
N ARG A 199 14.77 3.10 -1.42
CA ARG A 199 15.48 2.65 -0.22
C ARG A 199 15.26 1.17 0.10
N MET A 200 14.12 0.59 -0.28
CA MET A 200 13.80 -0.82 -0.05
C MET A 200 14.79 -1.76 -0.76
N ALA A 201 15.30 -1.34 -1.91
CA ALA A 201 16.23 -2.10 -2.76
C ALA A 201 17.69 -1.61 -2.69
N ALA A 202 18.01 -0.58 -1.91
CA ALA A 202 19.27 0.19 -1.98
C ALA A 202 20.56 -0.63 -1.86
N LYS A 203 20.52 -1.78 -1.17
CA LYS A 203 21.70 -2.64 -0.93
C LYS A 203 21.56 -4.02 -1.58
N ARG A 204 20.70 -4.16 -2.60
CA ARG A 204 20.36 -5.46 -3.21
C ARG A 204 20.54 -5.44 -4.73
N SER A 205 20.85 -6.60 -5.30
CA SER A 205 21.07 -6.74 -6.74
C SER A 205 20.54 -8.05 -7.35
N GLY A 206 20.24 -9.06 -6.55
CA GLY A 206 19.90 -10.39 -7.04
C GLY A 206 18.40 -10.69 -7.09
N TYR A 207 17.56 -9.70 -7.40
CA TYR A 207 16.10 -9.85 -7.51
C TYR A 207 15.62 -9.55 -8.93
N VAL A 208 14.44 -10.04 -9.27
CA VAL A 208 13.79 -9.79 -10.57
C VAL A 208 13.67 -8.29 -10.82
N GLY A 209 14.05 -7.86 -12.02
CA GLY A 209 14.01 -6.45 -12.42
C GLY A 209 15.21 -5.60 -11.98
N ALA A 210 16.12 -6.11 -11.12
CA ALA A 210 17.26 -5.35 -10.62
C ALA A 210 18.20 -4.85 -11.72
N VAL A 211 18.44 -5.64 -12.74
CA VAL A 211 19.38 -5.31 -13.85
C VAL A 211 18.75 -4.29 -14.78
N LEU A 212 17.59 -4.60 -15.34
CA LEU A 212 16.92 -3.73 -16.33
C LEU A 212 16.31 -2.47 -15.70
N GLY A 213 16.02 -2.46 -14.39
CA GLY A 213 15.62 -1.28 -13.66
C GLY A 213 16.69 -0.17 -13.61
N ARG A 214 17.96 -0.51 -13.88
CA ARG A 214 19.08 0.44 -13.94
C ARG A 214 19.33 1.03 -15.34
N ARG A 215 18.48 0.74 -16.30
CA ARG A 215 18.60 1.32 -17.66
C ARG A 215 18.54 2.85 -17.58
N PRO A 216 19.34 3.57 -18.42
CA PRO A 216 19.36 5.04 -18.40
C PRO A 216 17.98 5.68 -18.50
N ALA A 217 17.07 5.11 -19.32
CA ALA A 217 15.71 5.60 -19.46
C ALA A 217 14.87 5.54 -18.17
N LEU A 218 15.17 4.62 -17.25
CA LEU A 218 14.47 4.46 -15.97
C LEU A 218 15.14 5.18 -14.80
N THR A 219 16.35 5.69 -14.97
CA THR A 219 17.12 6.38 -13.94
C THR A 219 17.31 7.87 -14.22
N ARG A 220 16.65 8.41 -15.25
CA ARG A 220 16.73 9.83 -15.61
C ARG A 220 16.19 10.71 -14.49
N PRO A 221 16.82 11.87 -14.23
CA PRO A 221 16.40 12.78 -13.16
C PRO A 221 15.06 13.47 -13.47
N ASP A 222 14.68 13.58 -14.74
CA ASP A 222 13.43 14.20 -15.20
C ASP A 222 12.22 13.23 -15.22
N ARG A 223 12.38 12.03 -14.71
CA ARG A 223 11.23 11.13 -14.55
C ARG A 223 10.21 11.71 -13.58
N GLN A 224 8.95 11.35 -13.83
CA GLN A 224 7.86 11.68 -12.92
C GLN A 224 8.00 10.86 -11.64
N ARG A 225 7.91 11.52 -10.48
CA ARG A 225 7.98 10.89 -9.16
C ARG A 225 6.81 11.30 -8.31
N LEU A 226 6.51 10.49 -7.32
CA LEU A 226 5.40 10.69 -6.38
C LEU A 226 5.56 12.00 -5.62
N VAL A 227 4.48 12.77 -5.60
CA VAL A 227 4.33 14.01 -4.83
C VAL A 227 2.94 14.08 -4.22
N GLY A 228 2.80 14.86 -3.15
CA GLY A 228 1.54 15.34 -2.64
C GLY A 228 1.12 16.62 -3.37
N LEU A 229 -0.18 16.83 -3.48
CA LEU A 229 -0.80 18.00 -4.11
C LEU A 229 -1.91 18.53 -3.21
N MET A 230 -1.89 19.84 -2.92
CA MET A 230 -2.95 20.53 -2.20
C MET A 230 -3.43 21.71 -3.05
N PRO A 231 -4.75 21.93 -3.21
CA PRO A 231 -5.26 23.13 -3.85
C PRO A 231 -4.71 24.39 -3.17
N VAL A 232 -4.39 25.41 -3.95
CA VAL A 232 -3.95 26.72 -3.41
C VAL A 232 -5.12 27.44 -2.75
N ASP A 233 -6.27 27.38 -3.38
CA ASP A 233 -7.50 27.99 -2.88
C ASP A 233 -8.33 26.92 -2.15
N ALA A 234 -8.62 27.16 -0.86
CA ALA A 234 -9.36 26.21 -0.04
C ALA A 234 -10.76 25.96 -0.62
N GLY A 235 -11.15 24.70 -0.73
CA GLY A 235 -12.44 24.30 -1.30
C GLY A 235 -12.40 23.97 -2.79
N GLU A 236 -11.34 24.31 -3.53
CA GLU A 236 -11.16 23.81 -4.88
C GLU A 236 -10.89 22.31 -4.88
N ARG A 237 -11.51 21.62 -5.84
CA ARG A 237 -11.42 20.15 -5.94
C ARG A 237 -10.43 19.77 -7.02
N LEU A 238 -9.36 19.06 -6.63
CA LEU A 238 -8.52 18.34 -7.56
C LEU A 238 -9.32 17.20 -8.23
N SER A 239 -8.94 16.87 -9.45
CA SER A 239 -9.55 15.77 -10.20
C SER A 239 -8.50 14.70 -10.52
N GLY A 240 -8.79 13.44 -10.22
CA GLY A 240 -7.94 12.31 -10.63
C GLY A 240 -7.81 12.26 -12.16
N GLY A 241 -6.59 11.96 -12.64
CA GLY A 241 -6.28 11.98 -14.08
C GLY A 241 -6.00 13.36 -14.67
N ALA A 242 -6.14 14.46 -13.91
CA ALA A 242 -5.77 15.79 -14.37
C ALA A 242 -4.29 15.85 -14.72
N VAL A 243 -3.96 16.52 -15.82
CA VAL A 243 -2.58 16.73 -16.29
C VAL A 243 -1.98 17.92 -15.56
N LEU A 244 -0.74 17.78 -15.10
CA LEU A 244 -0.02 18.82 -14.37
C LEU A 244 0.83 19.66 -15.32
N PHE A 245 0.68 20.99 -15.25
CA PHE A 245 1.46 21.97 -15.98
C PHE A 245 2.16 22.93 -15.02
N GLY A 246 3.25 23.56 -15.46
CA GLY A 246 3.85 24.65 -14.73
C GLY A 246 2.98 25.93 -14.80
N PRO A 247 3.14 26.87 -13.86
CA PRO A 247 2.46 28.15 -13.91
C PRO A 247 2.77 28.88 -15.22
N GLY A 248 1.74 29.37 -15.91
CA GLY A 248 1.86 30.10 -17.17
C GLY A 248 2.17 29.26 -18.41
N GLU A 249 2.30 27.95 -18.27
CA GLU A 249 2.45 27.05 -19.42
C GLU A 249 1.15 26.96 -20.23
N VAL A 250 1.29 26.77 -21.53
CA VAL A 250 0.15 26.45 -22.40
C VAL A 250 -0.31 25.03 -22.11
N HIS A 251 -1.58 24.86 -21.76
CA HIS A 251 -2.17 23.56 -21.39
C HIS A 251 -2.38 22.67 -22.62
N ARG A 252 -1.29 22.15 -23.19
CA ARG A 252 -1.29 21.26 -24.36
C ARG A 252 -0.31 20.09 -24.16
N GLY A 253 -0.63 18.94 -24.78
CA GLY A 253 0.21 17.76 -24.75
C GLY A 253 0.20 17.05 -23.38
N HIS A 254 1.33 16.46 -23.03
CA HIS A 254 1.43 15.55 -21.87
C HIS A 254 1.72 16.25 -20.54
N GLY A 255 1.96 17.57 -20.54
CA GLY A 255 2.34 18.30 -19.35
C GLY A 255 3.61 17.77 -18.66
N ARG A 256 3.75 18.08 -17.38
CA ARG A 256 4.87 17.65 -16.52
C ARG A 256 4.54 16.41 -15.68
N GLY A 257 3.27 16.03 -15.62
CA GLY A 257 2.82 14.95 -14.78
C GLY A 257 1.31 14.79 -14.78
N ARG A 258 0.82 14.04 -13.83
CA ARG A 258 -0.62 13.81 -13.64
C ARG A 258 -0.99 13.62 -12.18
N VAL A 259 -2.22 13.96 -11.85
CA VAL A 259 -2.87 13.60 -10.58
C VAL A 259 -3.27 12.13 -10.67
N THR A 260 -2.89 11.32 -9.69
CA THR A 260 -3.23 9.88 -9.65
C THR A 260 -4.42 9.59 -8.75
N SER A 261 -4.39 10.13 -7.54
CA SER A 261 -5.43 9.91 -6.54
C SER A 261 -5.83 11.22 -5.89
N VAL A 262 -7.11 11.35 -5.55
CA VAL A 262 -7.66 12.54 -4.89
C VAL A 262 -8.67 12.12 -3.84
N THR A 263 -8.65 12.81 -2.71
CA THR A 263 -9.69 12.69 -1.70
C THR A 263 -9.95 14.03 -1.01
N TYR A 264 -11.11 14.15 -0.39
CA TYR A 264 -11.31 15.16 0.63
C TYR A 264 -10.80 14.62 1.97
N SER A 265 -9.92 15.36 2.63
CA SER A 265 -9.43 15.06 3.97
C SER A 265 -10.28 15.81 5.01
N PRO A 266 -11.10 15.11 5.79
CA PRO A 266 -11.84 15.75 6.88
C PRO A 266 -10.93 16.35 7.95
N THR A 267 -9.78 15.73 8.17
CA THR A 267 -8.78 16.18 9.17
C THR A 267 -8.15 17.51 8.77
N LEU A 268 -7.84 17.68 7.48
CA LEU A 268 -7.22 18.90 6.94
C LEU A 268 -8.27 19.93 6.46
N GLY A 269 -9.55 19.53 6.36
CA GLY A 269 -10.64 20.39 5.88
C GLY A 269 -10.52 20.78 4.40
N THR A 270 -9.75 20.03 3.60
CA THR A 270 -9.49 20.35 2.19
C THR A 270 -9.30 19.10 1.36
N TYR A 271 -9.30 19.28 0.02
CA TYR A 271 -8.88 18.22 -0.89
C TYR A 271 -7.36 18.04 -0.85
N VAL A 272 -6.94 16.80 -0.90
CA VAL A 272 -5.55 16.39 -1.07
C VAL A 272 -5.45 15.37 -2.20
N GLY A 273 -4.30 15.30 -2.84
CA GLY A 273 -4.09 14.35 -3.92
C GLY A 273 -2.65 13.86 -3.99
N LEU A 274 -2.50 12.64 -4.51
CA LEU A 274 -1.22 12.13 -4.95
C LEU A 274 -1.07 12.38 -6.45
N GLY A 275 0.16 12.61 -6.88
CA GLY A 275 0.47 12.79 -8.28
C GLY A 275 1.87 12.28 -8.62
N LEU A 276 2.09 12.07 -9.90
CA LEU A 276 3.42 11.79 -10.45
C LEU A 276 3.86 13.02 -11.24
N LEU A 277 4.95 13.67 -10.81
CA LEU A 277 5.43 14.94 -11.35
C LEU A 277 6.91 14.85 -11.71
N ALA A 278 7.29 15.36 -12.87
CA ALA A 278 8.68 15.51 -13.28
C ALA A 278 9.45 16.39 -12.27
N GLY A 279 10.59 15.91 -11.82
CA GLY A 279 11.38 16.52 -10.73
C GLY A 279 10.98 16.08 -9.32
N GLY A 280 9.81 15.52 -9.14
CA GLY A 280 9.39 14.88 -7.87
C GLY A 280 9.53 15.76 -6.65
N ALA A 281 10.13 15.24 -5.57
CA ALA A 281 10.34 15.95 -4.31
C ALA A 281 11.15 17.26 -4.46
N GLY A 282 11.97 17.39 -5.50
CA GLY A 282 12.65 18.65 -5.80
C GLY A 282 11.72 19.81 -6.17
N MET A 283 10.43 19.53 -6.39
CA MET A 283 9.40 20.52 -6.71
C MET A 283 8.58 20.94 -5.49
N GLU A 284 8.85 20.42 -4.31
CA GLU A 284 8.09 20.78 -3.10
C GLU A 284 8.14 22.31 -2.86
N GLY A 285 6.99 22.85 -2.45
CA GLY A 285 6.79 24.29 -2.26
C GLY A 285 6.44 25.07 -3.54
N THR A 286 6.62 24.47 -4.72
CA THR A 286 6.24 25.13 -6.00
C THR A 286 4.74 24.95 -6.30
N GLU A 287 4.24 25.76 -7.24
CA GLU A 287 2.87 25.62 -7.73
C GLU A 287 2.84 24.91 -9.10
N VAL A 288 1.77 24.18 -9.33
CA VAL A 288 1.41 23.57 -10.61
C VAL A 288 -0.07 23.86 -10.91
N VAL A 289 -0.45 23.68 -12.16
CA VAL A 289 -1.86 23.76 -12.58
C VAL A 289 -2.31 22.36 -12.98
N ALA A 290 -3.29 21.82 -12.24
CA ALA A 290 -3.93 20.54 -12.54
C ALA A 290 -5.12 20.78 -13.48
N VAL A 291 -5.01 20.31 -14.72
CA VAL A 291 -6.01 20.54 -15.77
C VAL A 291 -6.75 19.25 -16.08
N HIS A 292 -8.05 19.23 -15.80
CA HIS A 292 -8.93 18.14 -16.21
C HIS A 292 -9.43 18.38 -17.63
N THR A 293 -8.73 17.81 -18.61
CA THR A 293 -8.92 18.12 -20.04
C THR A 293 -10.34 17.86 -20.56
N MET A 294 -11.02 16.82 -20.02
CA MET A 294 -12.40 16.49 -20.45
C MET A 294 -13.45 17.48 -19.92
N LYS A 295 -13.21 18.12 -18.78
CA LYS A 295 -14.14 19.09 -18.17
C LYS A 295 -13.75 20.54 -18.45
N GLY A 296 -12.52 20.77 -18.91
CA GLY A 296 -11.98 22.12 -19.06
C GLY A 296 -11.70 22.84 -17.74
N GLU A 297 -11.67 22.11 -16.63
CA GLU A 297 -11.40 22.63 -15.29
C GLU A 297 -9.89 22.73 -15.05
N ALA A 298 -9.45 23.79 -14.41
CA ALA A 298 -8.05 24.00 -14.04
C ALA A 298 -7.98 24.47 -12.58
N VAL A 299 -7.19 23.77 -11.77
CA VAL A 299 -7.01 24.05 -10.34
C VAL A 299 -5.53 24.28 -10.07
N ARG A 300 -5.20 25.40 -9.42
CA ARG A 300 -3.84 25.63 -8.90
C ARG A 300 -3.61 24.75 -7.70
N ALA A 301 -2.48 24.04 -7.68
CA ALA A 301 -2.09 23.18 -6.58
C ALA A 301 -0.66 23.45 -6.16
N ARG A 302 -0.40 23.38 -4.87
CA ARG A 302 0.94 23.39 -4.30
C ARG A 302 1.46 21.97 -4.21
N VAL A 303 2.69 21.79 -4.65
CA VAL A 303 3.41 20.52 -4.48
C VAL A 303 3.91 20.43 -3.05
N VAL A 304 3.58 19.32 -2.39
CA VAL A 304 3.92 19.05 -0.98
C VAL A 304 4.45 17.61 -0.84
N SER A 305 4.89 17.25 0.35
CA SER A 305 5.16 15.84 0.69
C SER A 305 3.94 14.97 0.40
N PRO A 306 4.08 13.75 -0.12
CA PRO A 306 2.97 12.85 -0.31
C PRO A 306 2.35 12.34 1.00
N VAL A 307 3.03 12.50 2.14
CA VAL A 307 2.51 12.18 3.47
C VAL A 307 1.91 13.44 4.08
N PHE A 308 0.58 13.52 4.11
CA PHE A 308 -0.13 14.71 4.56
C PHE A 308 -0.36 14.71 6.07
N LEU A 309 -0.54 13.55 6.66
CA LEU A 309 -0.78 13.37 8.10
C LEU A 309 0.27 12.47 8.72
N ASP A 310 0.72 12.84 9.92
CA ASP A 310 1.64 12.06 10.74
C ASP A 310 2.85 11.50 9.94
N PRO A 311 3.74 12.38 9.46
CA PRO A 311 4.88 11.98 8.62
C PRO A 311 5.90 11.11 9.34
N GLU A 312 5.89 11.12 10.67
CA GLU A 312 6.80 10.32 11.49
C GLU A 312 6.24 8.93 11.87
N GLY A 313 4.95 8.69 11.67
CA GLY A 313 4.27 7.39 11.78
C GLY A 313 3.73 7.05 13.16
#